data_d08ebb2e55e98e4227065db005b396af
#
_entry.id   d08ebb2e55e98e4227065db005b396af
#
_cell.length_a   1.000
_cell.length_b   1.000
_cell.length_c   1.000
_cell.angle_alpha   90.00
_cell.angle_beta   90.00
_cell.angle_gamma   90.00
#
_symmetry.space_group_name_H-M   'P 1'
#
loop_
_entity.id
_entity.type
_entity.pdbx_description
1 polymer ?
#
loop_
_entity_poly.entity_id
_entity_poly.type
_entity_poly.pdbx_seq_one_letter_code
_entity_poly.pdbx_strand_id
1 'polypeptide(L)' 'MQTPEMITIGPSIQVRELAEAMGKTPAEIVKKLMELGTMATINQEIDFDTAEIVASLFGVAVEAEISAEKQILEEIVDD' A
#
# COMPACT_ATOMS: atom_id res chain seq x y z
N MET A 1 2.18 -13.23 -15.16
CA MET A 1 1.81 -12.80 -13.83
C MET A 1 0.70 -11.80 -13.87
N GLN A 2 -0.25 -11.92 -12.98
CA GLN A 2 -1.42 -11.06 -13.01
C GLN A 2 -1.38 -10.07 -11.87
N THR A 3 -1.86 -8.86 -12.14
CA THR A 3 -1.99 -7.84 -11.12
C THR A 3 -3.24 -8.11 -10.32
N PRO A 4 -3.13 -8.24 -9.00
CA PRO A 4 -4.32 -8.48 -8.18
C PRO A 4 -5.23 -7.27 -8.22
N GLU A 5 -6.53 -7.52 -8.01
CA GLU A 5 -7.49 -6.43 -7.98
C GLU A 5 -7.41 -5.64 -6.70
N MET A 6 -7.03 -6.30 -5.62
CA MET A 6 -6.99 -5.67 -4.31
C MET A 6 -5.90 -6.31 -3.48
N ILE A 7 -5.23 -5.51 -2.69
CA ILE A 7 -4.21 -6.00 -1.76
C ILE A 7 -4.48 -5.40 -0.38
N THR A 8 -3.99 -6.09 0.64
CA THR A 8 -4.10 -5.64 2.02
C THR A 8 -2.72 -5.36 2.54
N ILE A 9 -2.51 -4.16 3.09
CA ILE A 9 -1.21 -3.78 3.61
C ILE A 9 -1.37 -3.16 4.99
N GLY A 10 -0.26 -3.15 5.74
CA GLY A 10 -0.25 -2.52 7.04
C GLY A 10 -0.16 -1.00 6.95
N PRO A 11 0.12 -0.33 8.07
CA PRO A 11 0.19 1.13 8.09
C PRO A 11 1.35 1.68 7.28
N SER A 12 2.34 0.85 6.97
CA SER A 12 3.43 1.24 6.09
C SER A 12 3.92 0.01 5.37
N ILE A 13 4.60 0.22 4.24
CA ILE A 13 5.09 -0.89 3.44
C ILE A 13 6.29 -0.39 2.65
N GLN A 14 7.25 -1.29 2.41
CA GLN A 14 8.38 -0.93 1.58
C GLN A 14 7.99 -0.95 0.11
N VAL A 15 8.64 -0.09 -0.66
CA VAL A 15 8.37 0.00 -2.10
C VAL A 15 8.51 -1.38 -2.74
N ARG A 16 9.55 -2.11 -2.36
CA ARG A 16 9.78 -3.44 -2.93
C ARG A 16 8.64 -4.38 -2.61
N GLU A 17 8.18 -4.34 -1.37
CA GLU A 17 7.10 -5.23 -0.94
C GLU A 17 5.80 -4.88 -1.64
N LEU A 18 5.55 -3.59 -1.79
CA LEU A 18 4.35 -3.15 -2.49
C LEU A 18 4.36 -3.63 -3.94
N ALA A 19 5.52 -3.53 -4.58
CA ALA A 19 5.64 -3.99 -5.96
C ALA A 19 5.36 -5.47 -6.06
N GLU A 20 5.88 -6.26 -5.15
CA GLU A 20 5.64 -7.69 -5.16
C GLU A 20 4.16 -8.00 -4.94
N ALA A 21 3.53 -7.27 -4.04
CA ALA A 21 2.12 -7.50 -3.76
C ALA A 21 1.26 -7.22 -4.98
N MET A 22 1.66 -6.25 -5.79
CA MET A 22 0.89 -5.88 -6.97
C MET A 22 1.33 -6.60 -8.23
N GLY A 23 2.38 -7.43 -8.14
CA GLY A 23 2.89 -8.09 -9.33
C GLY A 23 3.61 -7.16 -10.26
N LYS A 24 4.20 -6.08 -9.72
CA LYS A 24 4.93 -5.10 -10.50
C LYS A 24 6.39 -5.08 -10.08
N THR A 25 7.20 -4.35 -10.84
CA THR A 25 8.60 -4.19 -10.45
C THR A 25 8.76 -3.00 -9.53
N PRO A 26 9.75 -3.05 -8.64
CA PRO A 26 9.98 -1.89 -7.75
C PRO A 26 10.28 -0.62 -8.52
N ALA A 27 10.92 -0.74 -9.69
CA ALA A 27 11.24 0.45 -10.48
C ALA A 27 9.97 1.16 -10.91
N GLU A 28 8.93 0.43 -11.23
CA GLU A 28 7.67 1.05 -11.63
C GLU A 28 7.05 1.82 -10.47
N ILE A 29 7.14 1.27 -9.26
CA ILE A 29 6.62 1.96 -8.09
C ILE A 29 7.39 3.25 -7.85
N VAL A 30 8.71 3.18 -7.92
CA VAL A 30 9.54 4.36 -7.72
C VAL A 30 9.21 5.43 -8.75
N LYS A 31 9.01 5.00 -9.99
CA LYS A 31 8.69 5.95 -11.06
C LYS A 31 7.37 6.65 -10.77
N LYS A 32 6.38 5.91 -10.33
CA LYS A 32 5.09 6.52 -10.01
C LYS A 32 5.20 7.47 -8.84
N LEU A 33 5.99 7.11 -7.83
CA LEU A 33 6.18 8.01 -6.70
C LEU A 33 6.84 9.30 -7.13
N MET A 34 7.78 9.21 -8.05
CA MET A 34 8.43 10.43 -8.56
C MET A 34 7.45 11.31 -9.33
N GLU A 35 6.54 10.69 -10.06
CA GLU A 35 5.51 11.45 -10.76
C GLU A 35 4.60 12.19 -9.79
N LEU A 36 4.43 11.64 -8.61
CA LEU A 36 3.62 12.26 -7.57
C LEU A 36 4.39 13.31 -6.79
N GLY A 37 5.65 13.50 -7.12
CA GLY A 37 6.48 14.46 -6.42
C GLY A 37 7.15 13.91 -5.19
N THR A 38 7.15 12.60 -5.03
CA THR A 38 7.75 11.95 -3.88
C THR A 38 9.01 11.22 -4.31
N MET A 39 10.12 11.53 -3.66
CA MET A 39 11.37 10.82 -3.93
C MET A 39 11.42 9.56 -3.10
N ALA A 40 11.67 8.45 -3.77
CA ALA A 40 11.69 7.17 -3.09
C ALA A 40 12.71 6.25 -3.75
N THR A 41 13.19 5.29 -2.97
CA THR A 41 14.08 4.26 -3.48
C THR A 41 13.39 2.91 -3.31
N ILE A 42 14.02 1.88 -3.87
CA ILE A 42 13.44 0.54 -3.84
C ILE A 42 13.23 0.06 -2.39
N ASN A 43 14.13 0.43 -1.50
CA ASN A 43 14.05 -0.01 -0.11
C ASN A 43 13.36 0.99 0.78
N GLN A 44 12.80 2.04 0.23
CA GLN A 44 12.15 3.05 1.02
C GLN A 44 10.80 2.56 1.51
N GLU A 45 10.47 2.94 2.74
CA GLU A 45 9.17 2.62 3.31
C GLU A 45 8.23 3.80 3.08
N ILE A 46 7.01 3.48 2.66
CA ILE A 46 5.99 4.50 2.44
C ILE A 46 4.79 4.15 3.32
N ASP A 47 4.02 5.18 3.65
CA ASP A 47 2.86 4.96 4.50
C ASP A 47 1.67 4.49 3.66
N PHE A 48 0.61 4.14 4.36
CA PHE A 48 -0.57 3.57 3.72
C PHE A 48 -1.14 4.51 2.65
N ASP A 49 -1.24 5.79 2.98
CA ASP A 49 -1.83 6.74 2.04
C ASP A 49 -1.05 6.78 0.73
N THR A 50 0.27 6.83 0.83
CA THR A 50 1.10 6.87 -0.36
C THR A 50 0.98 5.58 -1.15
N ALA A 51 0.97 4.45 -0.45
CA ALA A 51 0.83 3.16 -1.12
C ALA A 51 -0.51 3.07 -1.83
N GLU A 52 -1.54 3.58 -1.21
CA GLU A 52 -2.86 3.54 -1.80
C GLU A 52 -2.92 4.33 -3.10
N ILE A 53 -2.31 5.51 -3.08
CA ILE A 53 -2.29 6.35 -4.27
C ILE A 53 -1.55 5.66 -5.40
N VAL A 54 -0.38 5.10 -5.09
CA VAL A 54 0.41 4.43 -6.12
C VAL A 54 -0.34 3.23 -6.67
N ALA A 55 -0.92 2.43 -5.79
CA ALA A 55 -1.66 1.25 -6.24
C ALA A 55 -2.84 1.65 -7.12
N SER A 56 -3.49 2.74 -6.78
CA SER A 56 -4.62 3.23 -7.57
C SER A 56 -4.20 3.56 -8.99
N LEU A 57 -2.99 4.09 -9.15
CA LEU A 57 -2.49 4.40 -10.48
C LEU A 57 -2.30 3.16 -11.33
N PHE A 58 -2.12 2.02 -10.70
CA PHE A 58 -2.00 0.75 -11.40
C PHE A 58 -3.33 0.00 -11.47
N GLY A 59 -4.39 0.59 -10.96
CA GLY A 59 -5.69 -0.07 -10.99
C GLY A 59 -5.89 -1.09 -9.88
N VAL A 60 -5.15 -0.97 -8.80
CA VAL A 60 -5.22 -1.91 -7.68
C VAL A 60 -5.80 -1.19 -6.48
N ALA A 61 -6.80 -1.79 -5.86
CA ALA A 61 -7.37 -1.27 -4.62
C ALA A 61 -6.52 -1.73 -3.44
N VAL A 62 -6.42 -0.87 -2.43
CA VAL A 62 -5.62 -1.17 -1.24
C VAL A 62 -6.51 -1.06 -0.02
N GLU A 63 -6.42 -2.06 0.84
CA GLU A 63 -7.15 -2.06 2.11
C GLU A 63 -6.17 -2.06 3.26
N ALA A 64 -6.55 -1.38 4.33
CA ALA A 64 -5.75 -1.37 5.53
C ALA A 64 -5.90 -2.70 6.26
N GLU A 65 -4.77 -3.21 6.75
CA GLU A 65 -4.78 -4.41 7.57
C GLU A 65 -5.15 -3.99 8.99
N ILE A 66 -6.33 -4.37 9.43
CA ILE A 66 -6.84 -3.98 10.74
C ILE A 66 -6.86 -5.21 11.63
N SER A 67 -6.24 -5.08 12.80
CA SER A 67 -6.21 -6.19 13.74
C SER A 67 -7.59 -6.38 14.36
N ALA A 68 -7.88 -7.64 14.72
CA ALA A 68 -9.15 -7.94 15.35
C ALA A 68 -9.31 -7.19 16.67
N GLU A 69 -8.22 -7.04 17.39
CA GLU A 69 -8.28 -6.31 18.65
C GLU A 69 -8.76 -4.89 18.46
N LYS A 70 -8.24 -4.25 17.43
CA LYS A 70 -8.60 -2.87 17.18
C LYS A 70 -10.07 -2.75 16.84
N GLN A 71 -10.57 -3.68 16.07
CA GLN A 71 -11.97 -3.68 15.71
C GLN A 71 -12.86 -3.84 16.93
N ILE A 72 -12.47 -4.73 17.82
CA ILE A 72 -13.25 -4.98 19.02
C ILE A 72 -13.30 -3.73 19.88
N LEU A 73 -12.16 -3.05 20.00
CA LEU A 73 -12.13 -1.83 20.80
C LEU A 73 -13.03 -0.76 20.23
N GLU A 74 -13.05 -0.64 18.93
CA GLU A 74 -13.89 0.36 18.30
C GLU A 74 -15.37 0.08 18.56
N GLU A 75 -15.72 -1.18 18.51
CA GLU A 75 -17.12 -1.55 18.77
C GLU A 75 -17.50 -1.21 20.20
N ILE A 76 -16.60 -1.46 21.13
CA ILE A 76 -16.86 -1.15 22.52
C ILE A 76 -17.05 0.34 22.71
N VAL A 77 -16.20 1.12 22.07
CA VAL A 77 -16.29 2.57 22.20
C VAL A 77 -17.58 3.09 21.62
N ASP A 78 -18.04 2.48 20.57
CA ASP A 78 -19.27 2.88 19.94
C ASP A 78 -20.46 2.77 20.85
N ASP A 79 -20.38 1.89 21.76
CA ASP A 79 -21.45 1.68 22.70
C ASP A 79 -21.47 2.76 23.74
#